data_ed8a82d5df0e5e5035615742b8f0fc2f
#
_entry.id   ed8a82d5df0e5e5035615742b8f0fc2f
#
_cell.length_a   1.000
_cell.length_b   1.000
_cell.length_c   1.000
_cell.angle_alpha   90.00
_cell.angle_beta   90.00
_cell.angle_gamma   90.00
#
_symmetry.space_group_name_H-M   'P 1'
#
loop_
_entity.id
_entity.type
_entity.pdbx_description
1 polymer ?
#
loop_
_entity_poly.entity_id
_entity_poly.type
_entity_poly.pdbx_seq_one_letter_code
_entity_poly.pdbx_strand_id
1 'polypeptide(L)'
;MIRSLRAIAQARRKDPRIAESIVGIHVEGPHLSNLQGARGAHEVRHILDPNPALFDRWMEAADGLVKIVTIAPELPGSANYIRHVVDAGVTVSLGHSSAEPQHIMAAVEAGAQLSTHLGNGIPAEIPRHPNQIWSQLAADELTAMFILDGHHLPSSAATAMLRAKGLERSLMVSDSATLAGSPPGEYVTPVGGHVEVSEDGALRLPGSTLLAGSGACLLQCVKWATESLPFTIDELWPLASTGPGELLGVDVTGDALIIDDQWQVREVRLAGEPVYRAGT
;
A
#
# COMPACT_ATOMS: atom_id res chain seq x y z
N MET A 1 1.88 16.24 -6.12
CA MET A 1 0.79 15.31 -6.40
C MET A 1 0.15 15.53 -7.77
N ILE A 2 -0.55 16.62 -8.09
CA ILE A 2 -1.22 16.86 -9.41
C ILE A 2 -0.30 16.59 -10.61
N ARG A 3 0.97 17.05 -10.55
CA ARG A 3 1.95 16.80 -11.63
C ARG A 3 2.23 15.30 -11.81
N SER A 4 2.34 14.55 -10.72
CA SER A 4 2.59 13.10 -10.76
C SER A 4 1.39 12.34 -11.32
N LEU A 5 0.17 12.70 -10.89
CA LEU A 5 -1.08 12.13 -11.42
C LEU A 5 -1.18 12.32 -12.95
N ARG A 6 -0.94 13.55 -13.43
CA ARG A 6 -0.90 13.84 -14.87
C ARG A 6 0.17 13.05 -15.61
N ALA A 7 1.35 12.90 -15.02
CA ALA A 7 2.44 12.14 -15.66
C ALA A 7 2.07 10.67 -15.86
N ILE A 8 1.46 10.03 -14.86
CA ILE A 8 0.98 8.64 -14.94
C ILE A 8 -0.12 8.52 -16.01
N ALA A 9 -1.13 9.40 -15.98
CA ALA A 9 -2.19 9.38 -16.96
C ALA A 9 -1.66 9.59 -18.40
N GLN A 10 -0.68 10.48 -18.57
CA GLN A 10 -0.05 10.70 -19.87
C GLN A 10 0.79 9.51 -20.34
N ALA A 11 1.51 8.84 -19.43
CA ALA A 11 2.29 7.65 -19.78
C ALA A 11 1.38 6.52 -20.28
N ARG A 12 0.28 6.25 -19.58
CA ARG A 12 -0.74 5.26 -20.01
C ARG A 12 -1.33 5.57 -21.38
N ARG A 13 -1.61 6.85 -21.70
CA ARG A 13 -2.12 7.23 -23.01
C ARG A 13 -1.11 7.03 -24.15
N LYS A 14 0.18 7.10 -23.85
CA LYS A 14 1.26 7.04 -24.86
C LYS A 14 1.71 5.63 -25.17
N ASP A 15 1.63 4.72 -24.21
CA ASP A 15 2.14 3.35 -24.37
C ASP A 15 1.07 2.35 -23.88
N PRO A 16 0.54 1.50 -24.76
CA PRO A 16 -0.44 0.47 -24.40
C PRO A 16 0.08 -0.52 -23.33
N ARG A 17 1.38 -0.82 -23.30
CA ARG A 17 1.96 -1.71 -22.28
C ARG A 17 1.92 -1.07 -20.91
N ILE A 18 2.16 0.26 -20.83
CA ILE A 18 1.99 1.00 -19.58
C ILE A 18 0.51 1.02 -19.17
N ALA A 19 -0.39 1.18 -20.15
CA ALA A 19 -1.83 1.17 -19.86
C ALA A 19 -2.29 -0.18 -19.30
N GLU A 20 -1.75 -1.28 -19.81
CA GLU A 20 -2.03 -2.64 -19.35
C GLU A 20 -1.42 -2.89 -17.96
N SER A 21 -0.20 -2.42 -17.71
CA SER A 21 0.54 -2.65 -16.47
C SER A 21 0.05 -1.80 -15.29
N ILE A 22 -0.54 -0.62 -15.56
CA ILE A 22 -1.02 0.31 -14.53
C ILE A 22 -2.53 0.39 -14.59
N VAL A 23 -3.22 -0.36 -13.76
CA VAL A 23 -4.69 -0.39 -13.73
C VAL A 23 -5.31 0.83 -13.03
N GLY A 24 -4.56 1.48 -12.16
CA GLY A 24 -5.03 2.65 -11.42
C GLY A 24 -3.95 3.29 -10.55
N ILE A 25 -4.36 4.28 -9.79
CA ILE A 25 -3.49 5.03 -8.89
C ILE A 25 -4.04 4.92 -7.47
N HIS A 26 -3.18 4.54 -6.53
CA HIS A 26 -3.44 4.68 -5.10
C HIS A 26 -2.84 6.01 -4.64
N VAL A 27 -3.69 6.88 -4.10
CA VAL A 27 -3.28 8.17 -3.54
C VAL A 27 -3.17 8.02 -2.03
N GLU A 28 -1.94 8.05 -1.51
CA GLU A 28 -1.65 8.01 -0.08
C GLU A 28 -1.24 9.41 0.41
N GLY A 29 -2.04 9.94 1.32
CA GLY A 29 -1.93 11.35 1.73
C GLY A 29 -2.52 12.34 0.70
N PRO A 30 -2.61 13.61 1.07
CA PRO A 30 -2.07 14.30 2.25
C PRO A 30 -2.96 14.22 3.51
N HIS A 31 -4.08 13.53 3.48
CA HIS A 31 -5.07 13.47 4.57
C HIS A 31 -4.67 12.42 5.60
N LEU A 32 -3.51 12.63 6.24
CA LEU A 32 -2.87 11.69 7.18
C LEU A 32 -2.74 12.33 8.55
N SER A 33 -2.50 11.52 9.59
CA SER A 33 -2.17 12.02 10.93
C SER A 33 -0.89 12.84 10.89
N ASN A 34 -0.83 13.91 11.64
CA ASN A 34 0.39 14.71 11.82
C ASN A 34 1.28 14.20 12.96
N LEU A 35 0.81 13.22 13.72
CA LEU A 35 1.55 12.65 14.85
C LEU A 35 2.77 11.86 14.39
N GLN A 36 3.84 11.97 15.17
CA GLN A 36 5.05 11.20 14.93
C GLN A 36 4.75 9.69 15.01
N GLY A 37 5.37 8.92 14.13
CA GLY A 37 5.08 7.51 13.93
C GLY A 37 3.90 7.30 12.99
N ALA A 38 2.72 7.85 13.30
CA ALA A 38 1.54 7.73 12.45
C ALA A 38 1.78 8.32 11.04
N ARG A 39 2.37 9.51 10.93
CA ARG A 39 2.67 10.10 9.62
C ARG A 39 3.77 9.36 8.84
N GLY A 40 4.49 8.42 9.44
CA GLY A 40 5.63 7.77 8.79
C GLY A 40 6.66 8.78 8.29
N ALA A 41 7.12 8.61 7.06
CA ALA A 41 8.07 9.49 6.38
C ALA A 41 7.43 10.75 5.75
N HIS A 42 6.11 10.93 5.85
CA HIS A 42 5.44 12.11 5.29
C HIS A 42 5.81 13.37 6.05
N GLU A 43 6.17 14.42 5.33
CA GLU A 43 6.52 15.71 5.92
C GLU A 43 5.26 16.44 6.39
N VAL A 44 5.28 16.94 7.64
CA VAL A 44 4.13 17.64 8.27
C VAL A 44 3.58 18.79 7.41
N ARG A 45 4.48 19.53 6.73
CA ARG A 45 4.07 20.67 5.86
C ARG A 45 3.17 20.28 4.68
N HIS A 46 3.08 18.99 4.36
CA HIS A 46 2.26 18.45 3.26
C HIS A 46 0.98 17.77 3.77
N ILE A 47 0.82 17.62 5.08
CA ILE A 47 -0.38 17.04 5.67
C ILE A 47 -1.49 18.09 5.67
N LEU A 48 -2.68 17.71 5.22
CA LEU A 48 -3.85 18.58 5.06
C LEU A 48 -5.08 17.89 5.62
N ASP A 49 -6.02 18.68 6.12
CA ASP A 49 -7.36 18.19 6.45
C ASP A 49 -8.07 17.65 5.20
N PRO A 50 -9.02 16.70 5.37
CA PRO A 50 -9.82 16.15 4.29
C PRO A 50 -10.51 17.22 3.44
N ASN A 51 -10.32 17.16 2.11
CA ASN A 51 -10.82 18.19 1.20
C ASN A 51 -11.41 17.55 -0.08
N PRO A 52 -12.75 17.45 -0.20
CA PRO A 52 -13.41 16.89 -1.39
C PRO A 52 -13.02 17.60 -2.68
N ALA A 53 -12.92 18.93 -2.69
CA ALA A 53 -12.56 19.65 -3.91
C ALA A 53 -11.10 19.37 -4.37
N LEU A 54 -10.21 19.00 -3.44
CA LEU A 54 -8.88 18.56 -3.79
C LEU A 54 -8.91 17.16 -4.42
N PHE A 55 -9.74 16.25 -3.91
CA PHE A 55 -9.97 14.94 -4.51
C PHE A 55 -10.53 15.06 -5.93
N ASP A 56 -11.53 15.91 -6.17
CA ASP A 56 -12.10 16.12 -7.51
C ASP A 56 -11.03 16.58 -8.51
N ARG A 57 -10.11 17.43 -8.09
CA ARG A 57 -8.96 17.85 -8.89
C ARG A 57 -7.96 16.71 -9.15
N TRP A 58 -7.84 15.73 -8.24
CA TRP A 58 -7.04 14.55 -8.51
C TRP A 58 -7.68 13.66 -9.56
N MET A 59 -8.98 13.44 -9.47
CA MET A 59 -9.74 12.68 -10.45
C MET A 59 -9.60 13.29 -11.86
N GLU A 60 -9.75 14.61 -11.98
CA GLU A 60 -9.51 15.32 -13.24
C GLU A 60 -8.05 15.17 -13.73
N ALA A 61 -7.07 15.38 -12.86
CA ALA A 61 -5.66 15.31 -13.22
C ALA A 61 -5.18 13.91 -13.59
N ALA A 62 -5.82 12.89 -13.04
CA ALA A 62 -5.54 11.48 -13.26
C ALA A 62 -6.40 10.85 -14.35
N ASP A 63 -7.26 11.60 -15.06
CA ASP A 63 -8.24 11.06 -16.01
C ASP A 63 -9.12 9.93 -15.42
N GLY A 64 -9.54 10.08 -14.15
CA GLY A 64 -10.35 9.09 -13.46
C GLY A 64 -9.58 7.82 -13.01
N LEU A 65 -8.25 7.80 -13.07
CA LEU A 65 -7.44 6.64 -12.73
C LEU A 65 -7.22 6.44 -11.23
N VAL A 66 -7.62 7.36 -10.36
CA VAL A 66 -7.55 7.12 -8.91
C VAL A 66 -8.53 6.00 -8.56
N LYS A 67 -8.02 4.93 -7.97
CA LYS A 67 -8.79 3.74 -7.56
C LYS A 67 -8.85 3.56 -6.06
N ILE A 68 -7.81 4.00 -5.36
CA ILE A 68 -7.72 3.90 -3.90
C ILE A 68 -7.24 5.25 -3.35
N VAL A 69 -7.81 5.66 -2.21
CA VAL A 69 -7.36 6.82 -1.43
C VAL A 69 -7.16 6.40 0.00
N THR A 70 -5.98 6.68 0.57
CA THR A 70 -5.70 6.50 2.00
C THR A 70 -6.01 7.76 2.80
N ILE A 71 -6.68 7.58 3.93
CA ILE A 71 -7.02 8.65 4.88
C ILE A 71 -6.84 8.21 6.33
N ALA A 72 -6.42 9.13 7.18
CA ALA A 72 -6.49 8.98 8.63
C ALA A 72 -7.91 9.34 9.12
N PRO A 73 -8.68 8.35 9.64
CA PRO A 73 -10.10 8.55 9.92
C PRO A 73 -10.40 9.45 11.13
N GLU A 74 -9.40 9.73 11.98
CA GLU A 74 -9.53 10.67 13.09
C GLU A 74 -9.57 12.15 12.69
N LEU A 75 -9.24 12.45 11.43
CA LEU A 75 -9.21 13.83 10.96
C LEU A 75 -10.62 14.46 10.93
N PRO A 76 -10.76 15.75 11.26
CA PRO A 76 -12.05 16.44 11.19
C PRO A 76 -12.66 16.35 9.79
N GLY A 77 -13.91 15.92 9.70
CA GLY A 77 -14.64 15.82 8.43
C GLY A 77 -14.32 14.56 7.61
N SER A 78 -13.51 13.62 8.13
CA SER A 78 -13.13 12.38 7.44
C SER A 78 -14.32 11.56 6.95
N ALA A 79 -15.37 11.37 7.75
CA ALA A 79 -16.54 10.60 7.37
C ALA A 79 -17.27 11.19 6.14
N ASN A 80 -17.39 12.51 6.05
CA ASN A 80 -18.00 13.17 4.90
C ASN A 80 -17.10 13.07 3.66
N TYR A 81 -15.79 13.20 3.84
CA TYR A 81 -14.82 12.99 2.77
C TYR A 81 -14.85 11.55 2.25
N ILE A 82 -14.90 10.55 3.15
CA ILE A 82 -15.00 9.13 2.78
C ILE A 82 -16.24 8.90 1.91
N ARG A 83 -17.42 9.37 2.32
CA ARG A 83 -18.63 9.26 1.51
C ARG A 83 -18.46 9.88 0.13
N HIS A 84 -17.90 11.09 0.03
CA HIS A 84 -17.65 11.76 -1.24
C HIS A 84 -16.76 10.94 -2.18
N VAL A 85 -15.69 10.35 -1.65
CA VAL A 85 -14.76 9.50 -2.41
C VAL A 85 -15.42 8.20 -2.87
N VAL A 86 -16.19 7.55 -1.97
CA VAL A 86 -16.94 6.32 -2.25
C VAL A 86 -18.04 6.56 -3.29
N ASP A 87 -18.78 7.68 -3.20
CA ASP A 87 -19.81 8.07 -4.17
C ASP A 87 -19.22 8.30 -5.58
N ALA A 88 -17.94 8.66 -5.67
CA ALA A 88 -17.21 8.75 -6.93
C ALA A 88 -16.70 7.39 -7.46
N GLY A 89 -17.01 6.27 -6.79
CA GLY A 89 -16.59 4.93 -7.18
C GLY A 89 -15.13 4.62 -6.86
N VAL A 90 -14.52 5.31 -5.88
CA VAL A 90 -13.14 5.12 -5.46
C VAL A 90 -13.12 4.46 -4.09
N THR A 91 -12.28 3.44 -3.92
CA THR A 91 -12.14 2.70 -2.66
C THR A 91 -11.35 3.52 -1.64
N VAL A 92 -11.83 3.57 -0.41
CA VAL A 92 -11.16 4.26 0.70
C VAL A 92 -10.45 3.26 1.59
N SER A 93 -9.19 3.57 1.90
CA SER A 93 -8.32 2.82 2.79
C SER A 93 -7.97 3.64 4.03
N LEU A 94 -7.90 3.00 5.19
CA LEU A 94 -7.51 3.63 6.45
C LEU A 94 -6.03 3.40 6.71
N GLY A 95 -5.27 4.47 6.94
CA GLY A 95 -3.84 4.35 7.21
C GLY A 95 -3.20 5.65 7.65
N HIS A 96 -1.94 5.57 8.08
CA HIS A 96 -1.19 6.70 8.63
C HIS A 96 -1.97 7.45 9.71
N SER A 97 -2.40 6.72 10.73
CA SER A 97 -3.48 7.11 11.63
C SER A 97 -3.11 6.90 13.10
N SER A 98 -3.69 7.71 13.95
CA SER A 98 -3.74 7.54 15.40
C SER A 98 -5.19 7.35 15.89
N ALA A 99 -6.04 6.80 15.04
CA ALA A 99 -7.47 6.66 15.27
C ALA A 99 -7.80 5.85 16.52
N GLU A 100 -8.83 6.28 17.22
CA GLU A 100 -9.50 5.48 18.23
C GLU A 100 -10.58 4.59 17.57
N PRO A 101 -11.07 3.53 18.25
CA PRO A 101 -12.04 2.59 17.67
C PRO A 101 -13.28 3.26 17.05
N GLN A 102 -13.82 4.31 17.68
CA GLN A 102 -14.98 5.01 17.14
C GLN A 102 -14.72 5.69 15.79
N HIS A 103 -13.47 6.14 15.53
CA HIS A 103 -13.11 6.73 14.25
C HIS A 103 -13.05 5.64 13.15
N ILE A 104 -12.55 4.44 13.47
CA ILE A 104 -12.57 3.30 12.57
C ILE A 104 -14.00 2.90 12.22
N MET A 105 -14.87 2.76 13.24
CA MET A 105 -16.29 2.43 13.03
C MET A 105 -16.99 3.47 12.14
N ALA A 106 -16.82 4.77 12.46
CA ALA A 106 -17.43 5.84 11.66
C ALA A 106 -16.92 5.85 10.20
N ALA A 107 -15.66 5.48 9.98
CA ALA A 107 -15.10 5.37 8.63
C ALA A 107 -15.66 4.18 7.86
N VAL A 108 -15.83 3.03 8.51
CA VAL A 108 -16.50 1.85 7.94
C VAL A 108 -17.95 2.16 7.58
N GLU A 109 -18.70 2.78 8.50
CA GLU A 109 -20.08 3.23 8.24
C GLU A 109 -20.16 4.26 7.09
N ALA A 110 -19.09 5.03 6.85
CA ALA A 110 -18.98 5.95 5.73
C ALA A 110 -18.56 5.27 4.42
N GLY A 111 -18.21 3.98 4.43
CA GLY A 111 -17.90 3.16 3.27
C GLY A 111 -16.42 2.87 3.06
N ALA A 112 -15.54 3.05 4.06
CA ALA A 112 -14.16 2.59 3.98
C ALA A 112 -14.10 1.04 3.92
N GLN A 113 -13.23 0.50 3.06
CA GLN A 113 -13.16 -0.93 2.76
C GLN A 113 -11.76 -1.54 2.95
N LEU A 114 -10.73 -0.71 3.11
CA LEU A 114 -9.35 -1.20 3.20
C LEU A 114 -8.63 -0.66 4.45
N SER A 115 -7.60 -1.41 4.87
CA SER A 115 -6.57 -0.94 5.80
C SER A 115 -5.24 -0.87 5.07
N THR A 116 -4.62 0.30 4.99
CA THR A 116 -3.33 0.54 4.35
C THR A 116 -2.23 -0.03 5.24
N HIS A 117 -1.39 -0.92 4.69
CA HIS A 117 -0.24 -1.56 5.34
C HIS A 117 -0.40 -1.72 6.87
N LEU A 118 -1.48 -2.45 7.26
CA LEU A 118 -1.90 -2.59 8.65
C LEU A 118 -0.74 -2.99 9.58
N GLY A 119 -0.62 -2.27 10.69
CA GLY A 119 0.50 -2.40 11.64
C GLY A 119 1.62 -1.38 11.41
N ASN A 120 1.61 -0.66 10.27
CA ASN A 120 2.55 0.41 9.94
C ASN A 120 1.85 1.77 9.90
N GLY A 121 2.61 2.86 9.89
CA GLY A 121 2.03 4.20 9.90
C GLY A 121 1.13 4.45 11.13
N ILE A 122 1.57 4.01 12.30
CA ILE A 122 0.88 4.18 13.58
C ILE A 122 1.87 4.77 14.61
N PRO A 123 1.40 5.38 15.72
CA PRO A 123 2.27 5.77 16.83
C PRO A 123 3.07 4.57 17.36
N ALA A 124 4.32 4.81 17.78
CA ALA A 124 5.17 3.77 18.36
C ALA A 124 4.58 3.16 19.65
N GLU A 125 3.81 3.96 20.37
CA GLU A 125 3.07 3.54 21.57
C GLU A 125 1.58 3.75 21.34
N ILE A 126 0.80 2.70 21.58
CA ILE A 126 -0.66 2.70 21.46
C ILE A 126 -1.28 2.17 22.77
N PRO A 127 -2.52 2.55 23.10
CA PRO A 127 -3.24 1.98 24.22
C PRO A 127 -3.26 0.44 24.16
N ARG A 128 -3.12 -0.22 25.31
CA ARG A 128 -3.21 -1.70 25.38
C ARG A 128 -4.54 -2.19 24.81
N HIS A 129 -5.63 -1.62 25.28
CA HIS A 129 -7.01 -1.89 24.84
C HIS A 129 -7.90 -0.68 25.19
N PRO A 130 -8.77 -0.25 24.26
CA PRO A 130 -8.83 -0.62 22.86
C PRO A 130 -7.76 0.11 22.03
N ASN A 131 -7.47 -0.35 20.81
CA ASN A 131 -6.60 0.36 19.86
C ASN A 131 -6.99 0.07 18.41
N GLN A 132 -6.43 0.85 17.51
CA GLN A 132 -6.76 0.81 16.09
C GLN A 132 -6.38 -0.51 15.38
N ILE A 133 -5.36 -1.24 15.84
CA ILE A 133 -4.98 -2.52 15.23
C ILE A 133 -6.10 -3.53 15.44
N TRP A 134 -6.54 -3.70 16.71
CA TRP A 134 -7.63 -4.63 17.01
C TRP A 134 -8.94 -4.25 16.34
N SER A 135 -9.24 -2.94 16.26
CA SER A 135 -10.46 -2.47 15.61
C SER A 135 -10.48 -2.75 14.11
N GLN A 136 -9.35 -2.57 13.40
CA GLN A 136 -9.26 -2.88 11.99
C GLN A 136 -9.21 -4.39 11.70
N LEU A 137 -8.54 -5.17 12.56
CA LEU A 137 -8.55 -6.63 12.43
C LEU A 137 -9.94 -7.22 12.63
N ALA A 138 -10.72 -6.67 13.58
CA ALA A 138 -12.05 -7.15 13.91
C ALA A 138 -13.16 -6.67 12.96
N ALA A 139 -12.94 -5.60 12.19
CA ALA A 139 -13.90 -5.09 11.22
C ALA A 139 -13.94 -5.98 9.97
N ASP A 140 -14.99 -6.77 9.80
CA ASP A 140 -15.14 -7.69 8.66
C ASP A 140 -15.31 -6.97 7.32
N GLU A 141 -15.74 -5.74 7.34
CA GLU A 141 -15.88 -4.85 6.18
C GLU A 141 -14.54 -4.38 5.61
N LEU A 142 -13.47 -4.44 6.41
CA LEU A 142 -12.14 -4.02 5.97
C LEU A 142 -11.32 -5.20 5.47
N THR A 143 -10.76 -5.10 4.27
CA THR A 143 -9.66 -5.94 3.81
C THR A 143 -8.34 -5.28 4.18
N ALA A 144 -7.43 -6.03 4.82
CA ALA A 144 -6.17 -5.50 5.29
C ALA A 144 -5.05 -5.72 4.28
N MET A 145 -4.31 -4.65 3.96
CA MET A 145 -3.08 -4.73 3.17
C MET A 145 -1.88 -4.87 4.10
N PHE A 146 -0.92 -5.74 3.75
CA PHE A 146 0.28 -6.01 4.54
C PHE A 146 1.54 -5.89 3.70
N ILE A 147 2.58 -5.22 4.24
CA ILE A 147 3.93 -5.24 3.68
C ILE A 147 4.67 -6.40 4.34
N LEU A 148 4.94 -7.45 3.57
CA LEU A 148 5.59 -8.68 4.05
C LEU A 148 7.02 -8.79 3.52
N ASP A 149 7.83 -7.77 3.75
CA ASP A 149 9.21 -7.65 3.25
C ASP A 149 10.28 -8.05 4.28
N GLY A 150 9.87 -8.43 5.49
CA GLY A 150 10.77 -8.80 6.59
C GLY A 150 11.31 -7.62 7.39
N HIS A 151 11.04 -6.38 6.96
CA HIS A 151 11.48 -5.16 7.63
C HIS A 151 10.33 -4.45 8.35
N HIS A 152 9.15 -4.40 7.74
CA HIS A 152 7.97 -3.69 8.25
C HIS A 152 7.26 -4.46 9.37
N LEU A 153 7.09 -5.76 9.21
CA LEU A 153 6.43 -6.60 10.22
C LEU A 153 7.35 -7.79 10.58
N PRO A 154 7.62 -8.01 11.87
CA PRO A 154 8.26 -9.26 12.29
C PRO A 154 7.31 -10.44 12.00
N SER A 155 7.88 -11.62 11.72
CA SER A 155 7.11 -12.82 11.32
C SER A 155 6.00 -13.18 12.32
N SER A 156 6.23 -12.99 13.62
CA SER A 156 5.21 -13.23 14.66
C SER A 156 3.99 -12.30 14.53
N ALA A 157 4.23 -11.00 14.28
CA ALA A 157 3.14 -10.03 14.08
C ALA A 157 2.39 -10.31 12.77
N ALA A 158 3.10 -10.50 11.66
CA ALA A 158 2.51 -10.84 10.37
C ALA A 158 1.65 -12.11 10.46
N THR A 159 2.16 -13.20 11.09
CA THR A 159 1.42 -14.44 11.30
C THR A 159 0.16 -14.22 12.13
N ALA A 160 0.25 -13.48 13.24
CA ALA A 160 -0.89 -13.23 14.12
C ALA A 160 -1.97 -12.41 13.42
N MET A 161 -1.57 -11.35 12.69
CA MET A 161 -2.50 -10.48 11.97
C MET A 161 -3.19 -11.19 10.81
N LEU A 162 -2.45 -11.95 9.98
CA LEU A 162 -3.01 -12.74 8.89
C LEU A 162 -4.01 -13.79 9.40
N ARG A 163 -3.70 -14.48 10.51
CA ARG A 163 -4.64 -15.43 11.14
C ARG A 163 -5.88 -14.76 11.71
N ALA A 164 -5.71 -13.58 12.33
CA ALA A 164 -6.84 -12.84 12.90
C ALA A 164 -7.75 -12.25 11.81
N LYS A 165 -7.19 -11.77 10.72
CA LYS A 165 -7.94 -11.18 9.60
C LYS A 165 -8.56 -12.23 8.70
N GLY A 166 -7.91 -13.37 8.53
CA GLY A 166 -8.21 -14.36 7.50
C GLY A 166 -7.54 -14.01 6.17
N LEU A 167 -7.08 -15.02 5.43
CA LEU A 167 -6.38 -14.79 4.16
C LEU A 167 -7.31 -14.20 3.10
N GLU A 168 -8.58 -14.54 3.13
CA GLU A 168 -9.63 -14.03 2.22
C GLU A 168 -9.91 -12.52 2.37
N ARG A 169 -9.50 -11.93 3.50
CA ARG A 169 -9.59 -10.49 3.77
C ARG A 169 -8.22 -9.85 3.97
N SER A 170 -7.21 -10.44 3.34
CA SER A 170 -5.82 -9.97 3.40
C SER A 170 -5.26 -9.82 2.00
N LEU A 171 -4.51 -8.74 1.77
CA LEU A 171 -3.78 -8.49 0.54
C LEU A 171 -2.32 -8.23 0.87
N MET A 172 -1.43 -8.60 -0.04
CA MET A 172 -0.01 -8.28 0.05
C MET A 172 0.31 -7.09 -0.85
N VAL A 173 1.00 -6.11 -0.29
CA VAL A 173 1.51 -4.95 -1.02
C VAL A 173 3.02 -4.84 -0.80
N SER A 174 3.73 -4.32 -1.79
CA SER A 174 5.16 -4.03 -1.64
C SER A 174 5.40 -2.69 -0.96
N ASP A 175 4.55 -1.71 -1.23
CA ASP A 175 4.79 -0.31 -0.86
C ASP A 175 6.19 0.17 -1.28
N SER A 176 6.63 -0.30 -2.46
CA SER A 176 7.96 0.00 -3.00
C SER A 176 8.13 1.50 -3.20
N ALA A 177 9.12 2.07 -2.52
CA ALA A 177 9.47 3.47 -2.68
C ALA A 177 10.37 3.69 -3.91
N THR A 178 10.57 4.96 -4.29
CA THR A 178 11.42 5.36 -5.44
C THR A 178 12.84 4.78 -5.39
N LEU A 179 13.36 4.50 -4.20
CA LEU A 179 14.70 3.95 -3.99
C LEU A 179 14.74 2.42 -3.92
N ALA A 180 13.62 1.72 -4.12
CA ALA A 180 13.62 0.26 -4.14
C ALA A 180 14.59 -0.26 -5.21
N GLY A 181 15.48 -1.19 -4.81
CA GLY A 181 16.52 -1.74 -5.66
C GLY A 181 17.72 -0.83 -5.91
N SER A 182 17.80 0.37 -5.29
CA SER A 182 18.99 1.22 -5.35
C SER A 182 20.14 0.61 -4.53
N PRO A 183 21.41 0.86 -4.90
CA PRO A 183 22.56 0.45 -4.10
C PRO A 183 22.53 1.04 -2.68
N PRO A 184 23.16 0.38 -1.69
CA PRO A 184 23.35 0.96 -0.37
C PRO A 184 23.98 2.34 -0.40
N GLY A 185 23.49 3.27 0.42
CA GLY A 185 23.98 4.65 0.46
C GLY A 185 22.92 5.65 0.95
N GLU A 186 23.34 6.92 1.00
CA GLU A 186 22.45 8.04 1.39
C GLU A 186 21.89 8.74 0.15
N TYR A 187 20.59 9.04 0.20
CA TYR A 187 19.85 9.65 -0.88
C TYR A 187 18.96 10.77 -0.38
N VAL A 188 18.52 11.65 -1.29
CA VAL A 188 17.52 12.68 -1.01
C VAL A 188 16.32 12.45 -1.93
N THR A 189 15.14 12.30 -1.34
CA THR A 189 13.91 12.04 -2.08
C THR A 189 12.84 13.08 -1.76
N PRO A 190 11.84 13.29 -2.65
CA PRO A 190 10.73 14.20 -2.40
C PRO A 190 9.84 13.78 -1.21
N VAL A 191 9.78 12.49 -0.90
CA VAL A 191 9.08 11.92 0.26
C VAL A 191 10.14 11.25 1.14
N GLY A 192 10.14 11.56 2.42
CA GLY A 192 11.16 11.09 3.37
C GLY A 192 12.39 11.99 3.47
N GLY A 193 12.64 12.89 2.52
CA GLY A 193 13.79 13.79 2.55
C GLY A 193 15.12 13.02 2.42
N HIS A 194 15.93 13.00 3.48
CA HIS A 194 17.13 12.15 3.55
C HIS A 194 16.73 10.71 3.90
N VAL A 195 17.14 9.76 3.05
CA VAL A 195 16.86 8.33 3.20
C VAL A 195 18.16 7.56 3.03
N GLU A 196 18.40 6.60 3.90
CA GLU A 196 19.48 5.62 3.80
C GLU A 196 18.95 4.31 3.22
N VAL A 197 19.59 3.81 2.16
CA VAL A 197 19.44 2.42 1.68
C VAL A 197 20.48 1.58 2.41
N SER A 198 20.03 0.65 3.24
CA SER A 198 20.91 -0.22 4.02
C SER A 198 21.41 -1.41 3.18
N GLU A 199 22.45 -2.12 3.64
CA GLU A 199 23.02 -3.31 2.98
C GLU A 199 21.96 -4.44 2.80
N ASP A 200 20.99 -4.52 3.70
CA ASP A 200 19.88 -5.47 3.64
C ASP A 200 18.71 -4.99 2.74
N GLY A 201 18.86 -3.84 2.06
CA GLY A 201 17.88 -3.26 1.16
C GLY A 201 16.77 -2.45 1.85
N ALA A 202 16.76 -2.35 3.19
CA ALA A 202 15.77 -1.54 3.89
C ALA A 202 16.00 -0.05 3.68
N LEU A 203 14.91 0.72 3.56
CA LEU A 203 14.93 2.16 3.46
C LEU A 203 14.65 2.78 4.82
N ARG A 204 15.60 3.55 5.37
CA ARG A 204 15.47 4.13 6.72
C ARG A 204 15.65 5.65 6.71
N LEU A 205 15.01 6.31 7.64
CA LEU A 205 15.34 7.69 7.95
C LEU A 205 16.70 7.69 8.71
N PRO A 206 17.71 8.49 8.28
CA PRO A 206 19.03 8.43 8.85
C PRO A 206 19.04 8.60 10.38
N GLY A 207 19.78 7.74 11.06
CA GLY A 207 19.89 7.75 12.52
C GLY A 207 18.63 7.31 13.27
N SER A 208 17.67 6.68 12.60
CA SER A 208 16.43 6.17 13.22
C SER A 208 16.13 4.73 12.79
N THR A 209 15.19 4.09 13.49
CA THR A 209 14.62 2.78 13.14
C THR A 209 13.38 2.91 12.24
N LEU A 210 12.96 4.12 11.91
CA LEU A 210 11.77 4.36 11.10
C LEU A 210 12.07 4.07 9.64
N LEU A 211 11.19 3.31 9.01
CA LEU A 211 11.25 3.01 7.58
C LEU A 211 10.69 4.18 6.75
N ALA A 212 11.21 4.33 5.55
CA ALA A 212 10.84 5.35 4.57
C ALA A 212 10.27 4.70 3.31
N GLY A 213 9.26 3.83 3.48
CA GLY A 213 8.73 2.93 2.47
C GLY A 213 9.54 1.63 2.36
N SER A 214 9.15 0.75 1.44
CA SER A 214 9.82 -0.53 1.23
C SER A 214 10.87 -0.45 0.13
N GLY A 215 12.00 -1.12 0.36
CA GLY A 215 13.04 -1.37 -0.65
C GLY A 215 12.77 -2.63 -1.48
N ALA A 216 11.75 -3.41 -1.12
CA ALA A 216 11.44 -4.69 -1.76
C ALA A 216 10.40 -4.54 -2.88
N CYS A 217 10.51 -5.38 -3.91
CA CYS A 217 9.41 -5.60 -4.86
C CYS A 217 8.43 -6.67 -4.32
N LEU A 218 7.24 -6.76 -4.93
CA LEU A 218 6.19 -7.67 -4.47
C LEU A 218 6.62 -9.15 -4.48
N LEU A 219 7.41 -9.58 -5.48
CA LEU A 219 7.96 -10.94 -5.53
C LEU A 219 8.87 -11.25 -4.32
N GLN A 220 9.66 -10.28 -3.88
CA GLN A 220 10.50 -10.43 -2.68
C GLN A 220 9.65 -10.55 -1.41
N CYS A 221 8.52 -9.83 -1.35
CA CYS A 221 7.54 -9.97 -0.26
C CYS A 221 6.92 -11.37 -0.23
N VAL A 222 6.50 -11.91 -1.38
CA VAL A 222 5.98 -13.29 -1.48
C VAL A 222 7.04 -14.30 -1.05
N LYS A 223 8.29 -14.14 -1.54
CA LYS A 223 9.40 -15.00 -1.15
C LYS A 223 9.60 -15.00 0.37
N TRP A 224 9.77 -13.83 0.96
CA TRP A 224 9.98 -13.71 2.41
C TRP A 224 8.83 -14.33 3.21
N ALA A 225 7.59 -14.06 2.81
CA ALA A 225 6.41 -14.61 3.47
C ALA A 225 6.36 -16.14 3.39
N THR A 226 6.69 -16.73 2.22
CA THR A 226 6.73 -18.18 2.03
C THR A 226 7.83 -18.85 2.87
N GLU A 227 8.99 -18.21 3.01
CA GLU A 227 10.13 -18.73 3.76
C GLU A 227 10.01 -18.51 5.27
N SER A 228 9.27 -17.50 5.74
CA SER A 228 9.28 -17.02 7.12
C SER A 228 7.97 -17.19 7.87
N LEU A 229 6.85 -17.41 7.16
CA LEU A 229 5.52 -17.53 7.77
C LEU A 229 4.98 -18.97 7.63
N PRO A 230 4.09 -19.42 8.52
CA PRO A 230 3.54 -20.78 8.50
C PRO A 230 2.36 -20.92 7.51
N PHE A 231 2.55 -20.41 6.28
CA PHE A 231 1.61 -20.49 5.17
C PHE A 231 2.31 -21.02 3.94
N THR A 232 1.58 -21.74 3.11
CA THR A 232 2.09 -22.25 1.83
C THR A 232 2.11 -21.16 0.75
N ILE A 233 2.88 -21.37 -0.32
CA ILE A 233 2.89 -20.45 -1.46
C ILE A 233 1.50 -20.34 -2.10
N ASP A 234 0.74 -21.44 -2.16
CA ASP A 234 -0.61 -21.46 -2.72
C ASP A 234 -1.60 -20.63 -1.91
N GLU A 235 -1.39 -20.51 -0.61
CA GLU A 235 -2.15 -19.64 0.27
C GLU A 235 -1.75 -18.16 0.16
N LEU A 236 -0.46 -17.88 -0.05
CA LEU A 236 0.07 -16.51 -0.06
C LEU A 236 0.01 -15.86 -1.44
N TRP A 237 0.17 -16.63 -2.53
CA TRP A 237 0.19 -16.07 -3.88
C TRP A 237 -1.09 -15.30 -4.26
N PRO A 238 -2.29 -15.77 -3.91
CA PRO A 238 -3.52 -15.03 -4.18
C PRO A 238 -3.56 -13.64 -3.55
N LEU A 239 -2.92 -13.44 -2.39
CA LEU A 239 -2.87 -12.14 -1.72
C LEU A 239 -2.10 -11.09 -2.53
N ALA A 240 -1.20 -11.52 -3.41
CA ALA A 240 -0.35 -10.67 -4.25
C ALA A 240 -0.80 -10.61 -5.72
N SER A 241 -1.79 -11.39 -6.12
CA SER A 241 -2.20 -11.53 -7.54
C SER A 241 -3.71 -11.43 -7.73
N THR A 242 -4.44 -12.54 -7.58
CA THR A 242 -5.89 -12.58 -7.84
C THR A 242 -6.69 -11.72 -6.87
N GLY A 243 -6.31 -11.66 -5.60
CA GLY A 243 -6.99 -10.83 -4.60
C GLY A 243 -7.01 -9.33 -4.94
N PRO A 244 -5.85 -8.69 -5.27
CA PRO A 244 -5.85 -7.34 -5.79
C PRO A 244 -6.65 -7.16 -7.09
N GLY A 245 -6.61 -8.16 -7.99
CA GLY A 245 -7.41 -8.17 -9.23
C GLY A 245 -8.90 -8.12 -8.94
N GLU A 246 -9.39 -8.98 -8.04
CA GLU A 246 -10.78 -9.03 -7.60
C GLU A 246 -11.21 -7.71 -6.95
N LEU A 247 -10.39 -7.16 -6.05
CA LEU A 247 -10.65 -5.87 -5.40
C LEU A 247 -10.86 -4.74 -6.41
N LEU A 248 -10.02 -4.70 -7.45
CA LEU A 248 -10.02 -3.63 -8.45
C LEU A 248 -10.93 -3.93 -9.66
N GLY A 249 -11.54 -5.11 -9.71
CA GLY A 249 -12.36 -5.55 -10.84
C GLY A 249 -11.56 -5.72 -12.14
N VAL A 250 -10.32 -6.19 -12.03
CA VAL A 250 -9.39 -6.38 -13.15
C VAL A 250 -9.19 -7.86 -13.43
N ASP A 251 -9.31 -8.24 -14.71
CA ASP A 251 -8.97 -9.59 -15.16
C ASP A 251 -7.44 -9.71 -15.28
N VAL A 252 -6.86 -10.59 -14.48
CA VAL A 252 -5.42 -10.89 -14.46
C VAL A 252 -5.08 -12.26 -15.08
N THR A 253 -6.03 -12.92 -15.72
CA THR A 253 -5.87 -14.30 -16.25
C THR A 253 -4.77 -14.41 -17.33
N GLY A 254 -4.49 -13.33 -18.04
CA GLY A 254 -3.42 -13.30 -19.06
C GLY A 254 -2.03 -12.98 -18.51
N ASP A 255 -1.96 -12.52 -17.25
CA ASP A 255 -0.71 -12.12 -16.64
C ASP A 255 -0.02 -13.31 -15.97
N ALA A 256 1.28 -13.45 -16.19
CA ALA A 256 2.03 -14.54 -15.59
C ALA A 256 3.47 -14.13 -15.26
N LEU A 257 3.92 -14.59 -14.11
CA LEU A 257 5.31 -14.51 -13.69
C LEU A 257 5.88 -15.92 -13.57
N ILE A 258 6.85 -16.25 -14.42
CA ILE A 258 7.54 -17.54 -14.40
C ILE A 258 8.85 -17.35 -13.64
N ILE A 259 8.99 -18.07 -12.55
CA ILE A 259 10.18 -18.04 -11.69
C ILE A 259 10.79 -19.45 -11.59
N ASP A 260 12.08 -19.51 -11.28
CA ASP A 260 12.76 -20.77 -10.94
C ASP A 260 12.77 -21.04 -9.42
N ASP A 261 13.34 -22.17 -9.03
CA ASP A 261 13.46 -22.61 -7.63
C ASP A 261 14.34 -21.68 -6.78
N GLN A 262 15.08 -20.75 -7.39
CA GLN A 262 15.87 -19.72 -6.72
C GLN A 262 15.19 -18.35 -6.73
N TRP A 263 13.91 -18.29 -7.05
CA TRP A 263 13.11 -17.06 -7.16
C TRP A 263 13.62 -16.08 -8.22
N GLN A 264 14.35 -16.58 -9.24
CA GLN A 264 14.77 -15.75 -10.35
C GLN A 264 13.68 -15.69 -11.42
N VAL A 265 13.36 -14.48 -11.87
CA VAL A 265 12.37 -14.26 -12.94
C VAL A 265 12.94 -14.80 -14.25
N ARG A 266 12.24 -15.73 -14.87
CA ARG A 266 12.57 -16.34 -16.18
C ARG A 266 11.76 -15.75 -17.31
N GLU A 267 10.47 -15.49 -17.09
CA GLU A 267 9.60 -14.84 -18.06
C GLU A 267 8.53 -14.02 -17.34
N VAL A 268 8.16 -12.89 -17.94
CA VAL A 268 6.98 -12.10 -17.54
C VAL A 268 6.06 -12.01 -18.75
N ARG A 269 4.80 -12.32 -18.55
CA ARG A 269 3.72 -12.13 -19.53
C ARG A 269 2.74 -11.07 -19.04
N LEU A 270 2.30 -10.26 -19.98
CA LEU A 270 1.27 -9.25 -19.77
C LEU A 270 0.18 -9.48 -20.82
N ALA A 271 -1.06 -9.69 -20.38
CA ALA A 271 -2.19 -10.06 -21.24
C ALA A 271 -1.87 -11.27 -22.18
N GLY A 272 -1.12 -12.25 -21.66
CA GLY A 272 -0.70 -13.45 -22.40
C GLY A 272 0.57 -13.29 -23.24
N GLU A 273 1.01 -12.06 -23.53
CA GLU A 273 2.18 -11.80 -24.36
C GLU A 273 3.46 -11.67 -23.50
N PRO A 274 4.57 -12.31 -23.90
CA PRO A 274 5.82 -12.21 -23.17
C PRO A 274 6.44 -10.81 -23.35
N VAL A 275 6.60 -10.10 -22.21
CA VAL A 275 7.21 -8.76 -22.16
C VAL A 275 8.64 -8.78 -21.65
N TYR A 276 9.06 -9.87 -21.02
CA TYR A 276 10.43 -10.12 -20.56
C TYR A 276 10.77 -11.60 -20.60
N ARG A 277 12.01 -11.93 -21.01
CA ARG A 277 12.64 -13.27 -20.90
C ARG A 277 14.08 -13.13 -20.44
N ALA A 278 14.48 -13.93 -19.45
CA ALA A 278 15.87 -13.97 -19.01
C ALA A 278 16.76 -14.60 -20.09
N GLY A 279 17.89 -13.94 -20.39
CA GLY A 279 18.88 -14.47 -21.33
C GLY A 279 18.60 -14.25 -22.83
N THR A 280 17.64 -13.37 -23.16
CA THR A 280 17.43 -12.88 -24.54
C THR A 280 17.98 -11.47 -24.74
#